data_c14dc754c852fcce7fa2f786d3014a0b
#
_entry.id   c14dc754c852fcce7fa2f786d3014a0b
#
_cell.length_a   1.000
_cell.length_b   1.000
_cell.length_c   1.000
_cell.angle_alpha   90.00
_cell.angle_beta   90.00
_cell.angle_gamma   90.00
#
_symmetry.space_group_name_H-M   'P 1'
#
loop_
_entity.id
_entity.type
_entity.pdbx_description
1 polymer ?
#
loop_
_entity_poly.entity_id
_entity_poly.type
_entity_poly.pdbx_seq_one_letter_code
_entity_poly.pdbx_strand_id
1 'polypeptide(L)'
;IDEAALTAMLDRDALKAFRQRALNPEHPVTRGTAQNPDIYFQTREAANKFYDAVPDMVAEAMREISAITGRDYKPFVYYGAEDAEHVVVAMGSVTETLKETVDYLNARGGKVGVVTVHLYRPFSVKYLGAVLPETVKRICVLDRTKEPGANGDPLYLDVVEAFATCK
;
A
#
# COMPACT_ATOMS: atom_id res chain seq x y z
N ILE A 1 -17.71 2.13 10.57
CA ILE A 1 -18.39 2.21 9.26
C ILE A 1 -19.73 1.53 9.44
N ASP A 2 -20.82 2.22 9.17
CA ASP A 2 -22.17 1.70 9.22
C ASP A 2 -22.62 1.14 7.85
N GLU A 3 -23.81 0.55 7.82
CA GLU A 3 -24.37 -0.05 6.60
C GLU A 3 -24.65 1.01 5.51
N ALA A 4 -24.97 2.24 5.90
CA ALA A 4 -25.22 3.32 4.95
C ALA A 4 -23.95 3.72 4.23
N ALA A 5 -22.81 3.82 4.92
CA ALA A 5 -21.51 4.10 4.35
C ALA A 5 -21.06 2.98 3.40
N LEU A 6 -21.24 1.71 3.79
CA LEU A 6 -20.95 0.57 2.93
C LEU A 6 -21.81 0.57 1.65
N THR A 7 -23.10 0.87 1.80
CA THR A 7 -24.03 0.92 0.66
C THR A 7 -23.67 2.06 -0.30
N ALA A 8 -23.22 3.20 0.21
CA ALA A 8 -22.83 4.36 -0.59
C ALA A 8 -21.62 4.07 -1.49
N MET A 9 -20.70 3.20 -1.04
CA MET A 9 -19.50 2.80 -1.82
C MET A 9 -19.74 1.60 -2.74
N LEU A 10 -20.84 0.88 -2.57
CA LEU A 10 -21.08 -0.37 -3.30
C LEU A 10 -21.50 -0.11 -4.74
N ASP A 11 -20.66 -0.46 -5.70
CA ASP A 11 -21.04 -0.55 -7.11
C ASP A 11 -21.88 -1.82 -7.35
N ARG A 12 -23.20 -1.64 -7.38
CA ARG A 12 -24.16 -2.73 -7.57
C ARG A 12 -24.12 -3.34 -8.96
N ASP A 13 -23.75 -2.57 -9.98
CA ASP A 13 -23.63 -3.06 -11.35
C ASP A 13 -22.36 -3.89 -11.53
N ALA A 14 -21.25 -3.47 -10.96
CA ALA A 14 -20.02 -4.27 -10.91
C ALA A 14 -20.25 -5.58 -10.14
N LEU A 15 -20.97 -5.55 -9.01
CA LEU A 15 -21.32 -6.75 -8.25
C LEU A 15 -22.19 -7.72 -9.06
N LYS A 16 -23.19 -7.20 -9.78
CA LYS A 16 -24.05 -7.99 -10.67
C LYS A 16 -23.25 -8.61 -11.80
N ALA A 17 -22.40 -7.83 -12.45
CA ALA A 17 -21.50 -8.30 -13.52
C ALA A 17 -20.54 -9.38 -13.01
N PHE A 18 -19.99 -9.23 -11.81
CA PHE A 18 -19.17 -10.25 -11.17
C PHE A 18 -19.94 -11.56 -10.96
N ARG A 19 -21.17 -11.50 -10.42
CA ARG A 19 -22.03 -12.69 -10.22
C ARG A 19 -22.41 -13.38 -11.52
N GLN A 20 -22.62 -12.62 -12.59
CA GLN A 20 -22.93 -13.18 -13.92
C GLN A 20 -21.77 -13.95 -14.53
N ARG A 21 -20.53 -13.72 -14.06
CA ARG A 21 -19.35 -14.49 -14.47
C ARG A 21 -19.15 -15.78 -13.67
N ALA A 22 -20.03 -16.11 -12.74
CA ALA A 22 -19.98 -17.38 -12.02
C ALA A 22 -20.06 -18.57 -12.98
N LEU A 23 -19.49 -19.72 -12.59
CA LEU A 23 -19.61 -20.94 -13.36
C LEU A 23 -21.09 -21.34 -13.50
N ASN A 24 -21.51 -21.57 -14.73
CA ASN A 24 -22.90 -21.92 -15.04
C ASN A 24 -22.90 -23.06 -16.07
N PRO A 25 -23.59 -24.19 -15.79
CA PRO A 25 -23.70 -25.31 -16.74
C PRO A 25 -24.28 -24.92 -18.10
N GLU A 26 -25.17 -23.93 -18.15
CA GLU A 26 -25.77 -23.44 -19.40
C GLU A 26 -24.78 -22.63 -20.27
N HIS A 27 -23.73 -22.10 -19.63
CA HIS A 27 -22.64 -21.36 -20.29
C HIS A 27 -21.29 -21.82 -19.73
N PRO A 28 -20.86 -23.04 -20.11
CA PRO A 28 -19.64 -23.62 -19.54
C PRO A 28 -18.40 -22.86 -19.99
N VAL A 29 -17.48 -22.58 -19.05
CA VAL A 29 -16.17 -21.99 -19.29
C VAL A 29 -15.11 -22.73 -18.51
N THR A 30 -13.92 -22.83 -19.04
CA THR A 30 -12.75 -23.41 -18.35
C THR A 30 -11.99 -22.30 -17.64
N ARG A 31 -11.66 -22.53 -16.36
CA ARG A 31 -10.84 -21.64 -15.54
C ARG A 31 -9.80 -22.44 -14.77
N GLY A 32 -8.66 -21.82 -14.48
CA GLY A 32 -7.64 -22.44 -13.64
C GLY A 32 -6.86 -23.55 -14.36
N THR A 33 -6.54 -23.37 -15.62
CA THR A 33 -5.69 -24.28 -16.38
C THR A 33 -4.23 -24.17 -15.91
N ALA A 34 -3.49 -25.29 -15.98
CA ALA A 34 -2.05 -25.28 -15.78
C ALA A 34 -1.37 -24.53 -16.94
N GLN A 35 -0.31 -23.80 -16.61
CA GLN A 35 0.53 -23.07 -17.56
C GLN A 35 1.94 -23.66 -17.55
N ASN A 36 2.42 -24.06 -18.72
CA ASN A 36 3.78 -24.54 -18.89
C ASN A 36 4.79 -23.37 -18.88
N PRO A 37 6.07 -23.65 -18.64
CA PRO A 37 7.11 -22.60 -18.58
C PRO A 37 7.21 -21.73 -19.83
N ASP A 38 6.84 -22.24 -21.00
CA ASP A 38 6.86 -21.53 -22.28
C ASP A 38 5.83 -20.41 -22.40
N ILE A 39 4.71 -20.48 -21.63
CA ILE A 39 3.64 -19.48 -21.67
C ILE A 39 3.46 -18.75 -20.34
N TYR A 40 3.96 -19.29 -19.22
CA TYR A 40 3.73 -18.73 -17.89
C TYR A 40 4.30 -17.31 -17.75
N PHE A 41 5.52 -17.09 -18.22
CA PHE A 41 6.18 -15.78 -18.14
C PHE A 41 5.38 -14.71 -18.89
N GLN A 42 4.99 -14.97 -20.14
CA GLN A 42 4.20 -14.00 -20.93
C GLN A 42 2.87 -13.67 -20.25
N THR A 43 2.22 -14.67 -19.66
CA THR A 43 0.95 -14.47 -18.94
C THR A 43 1.15 -13.61 -17.70
N ARG A 44 2.25 -13.79 -16.96
CA ARG A 44 2.59 -12.97 -15.79
C ARG A 44 2.90 -11.52 -16.19
N GLU A 45 3.69 -11.32 -17.24
CA GLU A 45 3.99 -9.99 -17.77
C GLU A 45 2.74 -9.27 -18.29
N ALA A 46 1.83 -9.98 -18.95
CA ALA A 46 0.57 -9.40 -19.43
C ALA A 46 -0.33 -8.86 -18.29
N ALA A 47 -0.11 -9.31 -17.06
CA ALA A 47 -0.86 -8.84 -15.89
C ALA A 47 -0.33 -7.50 -15.33
N ASN A 48 0.89 -7.07 -15.68
CA ASN A 48 1.54 -5.88 -15.11
C ASN A 48 0.67 -4.64 -15.26
N LYS A 49 0.08 -4.40 -16.43
CA LYS A 49 -0.80 -3.24 -16.67
C LYS A 49 -1.99 -3.12 -15.70
N PHE A 50 -2.45 -4.25 -15.14
CA PHE A 50 -3.52 -4.23 -14.14
C PHE A 50 -2.96 -3.86 -12.77
N TYR A 51 -1.80 -4.41 -12.39
CA TYR A 51 -1.14 -4.08 -11.13
C TYR A 51 -0.65 -2.63 -11.09
N ASP A 52 -0.16 -2.10 -12.21
CA ASP A 52 0.31 -0.71 -12.32
C ASP A 52 -0.81 0.31 -12.07
N ALA A 53 -2.04 -0.03 -12.42
CA ALA A 53 -3.21 0.82 -12.20
C ALA A 53 -3.74 0.79 -10.75
N VAL A 54 -3.46 -0.27 -9.99
CA VAL A 54 -4.05 -0.50 -8.65
C VAL A 54 -3.73 0.61 -7.65
N PRO A 55 -2.52 1.17 -7.54
CA PRO A 55 -2.24 2.20 -6.55
C PRO A 55 -3.12 3.45 -6.72
N ASP A 56 -3.36 3.89 -7.94
CA ASP A 56 -4.22 5.04 -8.21
C ASP A 56 -5.70 4.71 -7.95
N MET A 57 -6.16 3.51 -8.29
CA MET A 57 -7.51 3.03 -7.98
C MET A 57 -7.75 2.94 -6.46
N VAL A 58 -6.76 2.45 -5.70
CA VAL A 58 -6.84 2.38 -4.24
C VAL A 58 -6.84 3.78 -3.62
N ALA A 59 -6.00 4.69 -4.11
CA ALA A 59 -5.99 6.07 -3.64
C ALA A 59 -7.35 6.77 -3.87
N GLU A 60 -7.99 6.52 -5.01
CA GLU A 60 -9.33 7.03 -5.31
C GLU A 60 -10.38 6.45 -4.35
N ALA A 61 -10.44 5.13 -4.18
CA ALA A 61 -11.37 4.49 -3.24
C ALA A 61 -11.13 4.96 -1.78
N MET A 62 -9.87 5.17 -1.38
CA MET A 62 -9.53 5.74 -0.08
C MET A 62 -10.03 7.18 0.07
N ARG A 63 -9.99 7.98 -0.99
CA ARG A 63 -10.54 9.34 -1.02
C ARG A 63 -12.06 9.33 -0.87
N GLU A 64 -12.74 8.43 -1.56
CA GLU A 64 -14.20 8.28 -1.45
C GLU A 64 -14.62 7.88 -0.05
N ILE A 65 -13.99 6.87 0.55
CA ILE A 65 -14.32 6.45 1.91
C ILE A 65 -13.95 7.52 2.95
N SER A 66 -12.91 8.30 2.70
CA SER A 66 -12.54 9.44 3.55
C SER A 66 -13.66 10.49 3.58
N ALA A 67 -14.23 10.81 2.42
CA ALA A 67 -15.34 11.75 2.30
C ALA A 67 -16.62 11.25 3.03
N ILE A 68 -16.87 9.94 3.00
CA ILE A 68 -18.05 9.34 3.67
C ILE A 68 -17.86 9.27 5.19
N THR A 69 -16.65 8.94 5.66
CA THR A 69 -16.39 8.64 7.08
C THR A 69 -15.84 9.82 7.86
N GLY A 70 -15.41 10.87 7.19
CA GLY A 70 -14.72 12.02 7.80
C GLY A 70 -13.30 11.68 8.28
N ARG A 71 -12.72 10.55 7.87
CA ARG A 71 -11.35 10.14 8.19
C ARG A 71 -10.45 10.35 6.98
N ASP A 72 -9.14 10.48 7.20
CA ASP A 72 -8.15 10.66 6.13
C ASP A 72 -7.42 9.33 5.84
N TYR A 73 -7.87 8.61 4.82
CA TYR A 73 -7.25 7.39 4.35
C TYR A 73 -6.38 7.66 3.12
N LYS A 74 -5.15 7.16 3.14
CA LYS A 74 -4.17 7.27 2.04
C LYS A 74 -3.32 5.99 1.95
N PRO A 75 -2.74 5.69 0.79
CA PRO A 75 -1.83 4.54 0.62
C PRO A 75 -0.63 4.58 1.57
N PHE A 76 -0.09 5.77 1.82
CA PHE A 76 0.95 6.06 2.80
C PHE A 76 0.55 7.30 3.60
N VAL A 77 0.79 7.29 4.90
CA VAL A 77 0.50 8.42 5.79
C VAL A 77 1.75 8.78 6.58
N TYR A 78 2.13 10.04 6.49
CA TYR A 78 3.21 10.59 7.28
C TYR A 78 2.68 11.19 8.59
N TYR A 79 3.45 11.02 9.68
CA TYR A 79 3.20 11.64 10.95
C TYR A 79 4.53 12.06 11.61
N GLY A 80 4.65 13.29 12.09
CA GLY A 80 5.82 13.79 12.82
C GLY A 80 6.23 15.19 12.42
N ALA A 81 7.51 15.54 12.63
CA ALA A 81 8.04 16.86 12.34
C ALA A 81 8.04 17.14 10.83
N GLU A 82 7.61 18.33 10.41
CA GLU A 82 7.62 18.74 9.00
C GLU A 82 9.04 18.82 8.42
N ASP A 83 10.02 19.10 9.27
CA ASP A 83 11.45 19.14 8.94
C ASP A 83 12.22 17.89 9.41
N ALA A 84 11.56 16.73 9.45
CA ALA A 84 12.16 15.50 9.91
C ALA A 84 13.40 15.12 9.10
N GLU A 85 14.48 14.80 9.82
CA GLU A 85 15.72 14.27 9.24
C GLU A 85 15.81 12.74 9.33
N HIS A 86 14.99 12.14 10.22
CA HIS A 86 14.94 10.72 10.49
C HIS A 86 13.50 10.24 10.38
N VAL A 87 13.25 9.26 9.52
CA VAL A 87 11.92 8.71 9.32
C VAL A 87 11.93 7.20 9.50
N VAL A 88 10.94 6.70 10.22
CA VAL A 88 10.67 5.27 10.33
C VAL A 88 9.56 4.91 9.35
N VAL A 89 9.75 3.85 8.56
CA VAL A 89 8.70 3.27 7.69
C VAL A 89 8.25 1.96 8.30
N ALA A 90 6.97 1.82 8.55
CA ALA A 90 6.40 0.63 9.17
C ALA A 90 4.95 0.39 8.73
N MET A 91 4.41 -0.80 8.99
CA MET A 91 3.01 -1.14 8.76
C MET A 91 2.41 -1.89 9.94
N GLY A 92 1.08 -1.80 10.06
CA GLY A 92 0.32 -2.48 11.10
C GLY A 92 0.36 -1.76 12.45
N SER A 93 0.02 -2.49 13.51
CA SER A 93 -0.24 -1.92 14.84
C SER A 93 0.95 -1.22 15.51
N VAL A 94 2.18 -1.55 15.12
CA VAL A 94 3.38 -0.90 15.65
C VAL A 94 3.40 0.61 15.35
N THR A 95 2.72 1.06 14.31
CA THR A 95 2.70 2.47 13.91
C THR A 95 2.06 3.37 14.96
N GLU A 96 1.10 2.88 15.74
CA GLU A 96 0.51 3.65 16.84
C GLU A 96 1.54 3.90 17.97
N THR A 97 2.31 2.89 18.35
CA THR A 97 3.41 3.06 19.31
C THR A 97 4.51 3.98 18.76
N LEU A 98 4.77 3.92 17.46
CA LEU A 98 5.75 4.80 16.80
C LEU A 98 5.30 6.27 16.84
N LYS A 99 4.02 6.59 16.68
CA LYS A 99 3.49 7.95 16.80
C LYS A 99 3.76 8.53 18.19
N GLU A 100 3.46 7.79 19.24
CA GLU A 100 3.76 8.19 20.62
C GLU A 100 5.28 8.41 20.82
N THR A 101 6.10 7.56 20.23
CA THR A 101 7.56 7.69 20.28
C THR A 101 8.04 8.94 19.55
N VAL A 102 7.48 9.22 18.38
CA VAL A 102 7.76 10.41 17.57
C VAL A 102 7.41 11.68 18.37
N ASP A 103 6.24 11.72 19.00
CA ASP A 103 5.83 12.86 19.84
C ASP A 103 6.78 13.06 21.00
N TYR A 104 7.14 11.98 21.71
CA TYR A 104 8.10 12.04 22.81
C TYR A 104 9.47 12.59 22.39
N LEU A 105 10.00 12.16 21.24
CA LEU A 105 11.29 12.59 20.73
C LEU A 105 11.24 14.04 20.23
N ASN A 106 10.20 14.41 19.48
CA ASN A 106 10.05 15.77 18.93
C ASN A 106 9.83 16.80 20.02
N ALA A 107 9.14 16.47 21.11
CA ALA A 107 9.03 17.33 22.29
C ALA A 107 10.38 17.63 22.97
N ARG A 108 11.43 16.87 22.62
CA ARG A 108 12.82 17.05 23.12
C ARG A 108 13.78 17.57 22.06
N GLY A 109 13.25 18.12 20.97
CA GLY A 109 14.04 18.68 19.88
C GLY A 109 14.51 17.67 18.83
N GLY A 110 13.92 16.47 18.82
CA GLY A 110 14.10 15.51 17.74
C GLY A 110 13.49 16.01 16.44
N LYS A 111 14.02 15.54 15.31
CA LYS A 111 13.49 15.77 13.97
C LYS A 111 13.12 14.41 13.37
N VAL A 112 12.06 13.84 13.91
CA VAL A 112 11.66 12.45 13.65
C VAL A 112 10.26 12.39 13.08
N GLY A 113 10.04 11.46 12.17
CA GLY A 113 8.73 11.13 11.65
C GLY A 113 8.54 9.63 11.43
N VAL A 114 7.31 9.24 11.18
CA VAL A 114 6.93 7.87 10.81
C VAL A 114 6.04 7.89 9.57
N VAL A 115 6.29 6.97 8.66
CA VAL A 115 5.40 6.66 7.54
C VAL A 115 4.70 5.35 7.84
N THR A 116 3.37 5.40 7.91
CA THR A 116 2.51 4.22 7.96
C THR A 116 2.19 3.75 6.56
N VAL A 117 2.50 2.49 6.25
CA VAL A 117 2.18 1.87 4.96
C VAL A 117 0.81 1.20 5.07
N HIS A 118 -0.16 1.68 4.30
CA HIS A 118 -1.49 1.06 4.17
C HIS A 118 -1.60 0.20 2.92
N LEU A 119 -1.03 0.65 1.80
CA LEU A 119 -0.95 -0.14 0.56
C LEU A 119 0.46 -0.70 0.40
N TYR A 120 0.64 -1.97 0.82
CA TYR A 120 1.94 -2.64 0.69
C TYR A 120 2.16 -3.23 -0.72
N ARG A 121 1.13 -3.79 -1.34
CA ARG A 121 1.19 -4.37 -2.69
C ARG A 121 -0.01 -3.95 -3.55
N PRO A 122 0.20 -3.45 -4.76
CA PRO A 122 1.51 -3.10 -5.36
C PRO A 122 2.19 -1.94 -4.61
N PHE A 123 3.50 -2.02 -4.40
CA PHE A 123 4.25 -0.94 -3.76
C PHE A 123 4.35 0.26 -4.71
N SER A 124 4.09 1.46 -4.20
CA SER A 124 4.08 2.66 -5.04
C SER A 124 5.12 3.68 -4.60
N VAL A 125 6.17 3.80 -5.40
CA VAL A 125 7.22 4.83 -5.24
C VAL A 125 6.64 6.25 -5.27
N LYS A 126 5.66 6.49 -6.16
CA LYS A 126 4.95 7.77 -6.30
C LYS A 126 4.31 8.20 -4.98
N TYR A 127 3.56 7.31 -4.35
CA TYR A 127 2.84 7.63 -3.11
C TYR A 127 3.73 7.67 -1.88
N LEU A 128 4.78 6.85 -1.81
CA LEU A 128 5.78 6.94 -0.75
C LEU A 128 6.54 8.27 -0.83
N GLY A 129 7.04 8.63 -2.01
CA GLY A 129 7.79 9.86 -2.23
C GLY A 129 6.97 11.12 -1.94
N ALA A 130 5.66 11.09 -2.25
CA ALA A 130 4.78 12.24 -2.03
C ALA A 130 4.52 12.59 -0.55
N VAL A 131 4.76 11.67 0.39
CA VAL A 131 4.53 11.91 1.82
C VAL A 131 5.80 12.20 2.61
N LEU A 132 6.98 11.95 2.05
CA LEU A 132 8.24 12.13 2.74
C LEU A 132 8.66 13.61 2.75
N PRO A 133 9.08 14.18 3.92
CA PRO A 133 9.72 15.48 3.95
C PRO A 133 11.01 15.53 3.12
N GLU A 134 11.25 16.65 2.44
CA GLU A 134 12.49 16.85 1.64
C GLU A 134 13.78 16.85 2.50
N THR A 135 13.62 17.09 3.80
CA THR A 135 14.72 17.15 4.77
C THR A 135 15.24 15.80 5.22
N VAL A 136 14.61 14.71 4.81
CA VAL A 136 14.95 13.34 5.25
C VAL A 136 16.35 12.95 4.83
N LYS A 137 17.17 12.57 5.81
CA LYS A 137 18.55 12.10 5.63
C LYS A 137 18.71 10.59 5.88
N ARG A 138 17.84 10.03 6.71
CA ARG A 138 17.92 8.63 7.12
C ARG A 138 16.53 8.02 7.25
N ILE A 139 16.40 6.81 6.73
CA ILE A 139 15.18 6.02 6.83
C ILE A 139 15.51 4.71 7.51
N CYS A 140 14.71 4.37 8.52
CA CYS A 140 14.70 3.06 9.17
C CYS A 140 13.44 2.33 8.76
N VAL A 141 13.54 1.09 8.34
CA VAL A 141 12.38 0.28 7.99
C VAL A 141 12.19 -0.79 9.06
N LEU A 142 10.99 -0.86 9.64
CA LEU A 142 10.61 -1.91 10.59
C LEU A 142 9.73 -2.92 9.88
N ASP A 143 10.23 -4.14 9.81
CA ASP A 143 9.52 -5.28 9.26
C ASP A 143 9.19 -6.30 10.36
N ARG A 144 8.03 -6.94 10.30
CA ARG A 144 7.67 -8.03 11.22
C ARG A 144 8.03 -9.41 10.67
N THR A 145 8.48 -9.44 9.43
CA THR A 145 8.93 -10.63 8.73
C THR A 145 10.43 -10.76 8.86
N LYS A 146 10.92 -11.97 8.99
CA LYS A 146 12.32 -12.31 8.85
C LYS A 146 12.49 -13.28 7.69
N GLU A 147 13.23 -12.84 6.67
CA GLU A 147 13.57 -13.66 5.51
C GLU A 147 14.97 -14.27 5.73
N PRO A 148 15.08 -15.55 6.17
CA PRO A 148 16.37 -16.15 6.44
C PRO A 148 17.28 -16.19 5.19
N GLY A 149 18.49 -15.64 5.31
CA GLY A 149 19.47 -15.61 4.23
C GLY A 149 19.29 -14.48 3.21
N ALA A 150 18.22 -13.69 3.29
CA ALA A 150 18.07 -12.49 2.46
C ALA A 150 18.92 -11.32 2.97
N ASN A 151 19.30 -10.42 2.07
CA ASN A 151 20.04 -9.19 2.41
C ASN A 151 19.15 -8.16 3.14
N GLY A 152 17.83 -8.33 3.09
CA GLY A 152 16.85 -7.49 3.75
C GLY A 152 15.48 -8.16 3.77
N ASP A 153 14.61 -7.68 4.64
CA ASP A 153 13.23 -8.14 4.72
C ASP A 153 12.36 -7.43 3.67
N PRO A 154 11.17 -7.93 3.33
CA PRO A 154 10.41 -7.50 2.14
C PRO A 154 10.13 -6.00 2.07
N LEU A 155 9.62 -5.37 3.14
CA LEU A 155 9.34 -3.93 3.13
C LEU A 155 10.63 -3.10 2.98
N TYR A 156 11.71 -3.53 3.65
CA TYR A 156 13.01 -2.87 3.52
C TYR A 156 13.52 -2.87 2.07
N LEU A 157 13.41 -4.01 1.39
CA LEU A 157 13.85 -4.13 0.00
C LEU A 157 13.03 -3.24 -0.94
N ASP A 158 11.71 -3.15 -0.75
CA ASP A 158 10.85 -2.25 -1.53
C ASP A 158 11.21 -0.78 -1.32
N VAL A 159 11.48 -0.38 -0.08
CA VAL A 159 11.90 1.00 0.23
C VAL A 159 13.26 1.31 -0.38
N VAL A 160 14.23 0.39 -0.30
CA VAL A 160 15.56 0.57 -0.91
C VAL A 160 15.44 0.71 -2.43
N GLU A 161 14.63 -0.14 -3.07
CA GLU A 161 14.40 -0.09 -4.51
C GLU A 161 13.73 1.23 -4.92
N ALA A 162 12.74 1.68 -4.16
CA ALA A 162 12.07 2.96 -4.41
C ALA A 162 13.06 4.14 -4.46
N PHE A 163 14.04 4.19 -3.56
CA PHE A 163 15.07 5.24 -3.55
C PHE A 163 16.17 5.03 -4.59
N ALA A 164 16.42 3.80 -5.04
CA ALA A 164 17.35 3.54 -6.13
C ALA A 164 16.81 3.98 -7.49
N THR A 165 15.50 3.97 -7.66
CA THR A 165 14.82 4.33 -8.91
C THR A 165 14.38 5.79 -8.96
N CYS A 166 14.16 6.45 -7.80
CA CYS A 166 13.94 7.90 -7.72
C CYS A 166 15.26 8.65 -7.87
N LYS A 167 15.65 8.97 -9.10
CA LYS A 167 16.75 9.91 -9.42
C LYS A 167 16.18 11.23 -9.91
#